data_a610f0096301aabc00e0428e71c882db
#
_entry.id   a610f0096301aabc00e0428e71c882db
#
_cell.length_a   1.000
_cell.length_b   1.000
_cell.length_c   1.000
_cell.angle_alpha   90.00
_cell.angle_beta   90.00
_cell.angle_gamma   90.00
#
_symmetry.space_group_name_H-M   'P 1'
#
loop_
_entity.id
_entity.type
_entity.pdbx_description
1 polymer ?
#
loop_
_entity_poly.entity_id
_entity_poly.type
_entity_poly.pdbx_seq_one_letter_code
_entity_poly.pdbx_strand_id
1 'polypeptide(L)'
;MLYGPKKKVDIVIPILCIACLTMLNNVGSIVIADVLKAFPDTGEVLSQFTYTITTLFAVIANFVIGFASRYISRKKLIVFSLCVMFAGGMIAGFFPINIWVVLIAGGIIGFGKGGIATLSMSLVASYCQGEKKSSMIGVRTSASYFGGMILTLVAGELAVIKWNYAYLVFLVIFPVIFIAAKWLPSNDMAVITGQQPEQRASRDFKFNPAILFFCFVSFAFSVLHSIWGSNYSLFISRTGLGDAALAGTVSSVTSLAGFIMGVIF
;
A
#
# COMPACT_ATOMS: atom_id res chain seq x y z
N MET A 1 -15.18 -10.45 25.60
CA MET A 1 -14.70 -9.05 25.73
C MET A 1 -13.29 -9.07 26.31
N LEU A 2 -12.24 -9.13 25.48
CA LEU A 2 -10.87 -9.41 25.95
C LEU A 2 -10.02 -8.14 26.22
N TYR A 3 -10.53 -6.92 25.97
CA TYR A 3 -9.75 -5.70 26.23
C TYR A 3 -10.65 -4.53 26.65
N GLY A 4 -10.26 -3.83 27.73
CA GLY A 4 -10.94 -2.62 28.20
C GLY A 4 -10.81 -1.45 27.21
N PRO A 5 -11.68 -0.40 27.32
CA PRO A 5 -11.82 0.66 26.33
C PRO A 5 -10.50 1.44 26.03
N LYS A 6 -9.62 1.64 27.00
CA LYS A 6 -8.32 2.31 26.81
C LYS A 6 -7.38 1.51 25.90
N LYS A 7 -7.31 0.18 26.03
CA LYS A 7 -6.46 -0.65 25.16
C LYS A 7 -6.96 -0.78 23.71
N LYS A 8 -8.24 -0.48 23.42
CA LYS A 8 -8.78 -0.48 22.07
C LYS A 8 -8.33 0.75 21.27
N VAL A 9 -8.27 1.91 21.88
CA VAL A 9 -7.79 3.15 21.24
C VAL A 9 -6.31 3.03 20.88
N ASP A 10 -5.51 2.41 21.75
CA ASP A 10 -4.07 2.21 21.55
C ASP A 10 -3.74 1.36 20.31
N ILE A 11 -4.65 0.48 19.89
CA ILE A 11 -4.45 -0.39 18.71
C ILE A 11 -4.95 0.28 17.41
N VAL A 12 -5.98 1.11 17.48
CA VAL A 12 -6.57 1.77 16.30
C VAL A 12 -5.59 2.75 15.68
N ILE A 13 -4.89 3.54 16.49
CA ILE A 13 -3.94 4.56 16.01
C ILE A 13 -2.85 3.94 15.12
N PRO A 14 -2.08 2.91 15.55
CA PRO A 14 -1.06 2.32 14.68
C PRO A 14 -1.66 1.68 13.42
N ILE A 15 -2.86 1.09 13.49
CA ILE A 15 -3.54 0.54 12.30
C ILE A 15 -3.82 1.66 11.27
N LEU A 16 -4.30 2.81 11.71
CA LEU A 16 -4.58 3.95 10.84
C LEU A 16 -3.30 4.58 10.27
N CYS A 17 -2.25 4.74 11.08
CA CYS A 17 -0.95 5.22 10.62
C CYS A 17 -0.36 4.29 9.55
N ILE A 18 -0.44 2.97 9.74
CA ILE A 18 0.02 1.99 8.76
C ILE A 18 -0.87 2.05 7.51
N ALA A 19 -2.18 2.22 7.67
CA ALA A 19 -3.11 2.31 6.55
C ALA A 19 -2.78 3.52 5.64
N CYS A 20 -2.46 4.68 6.20
CA CYS A 20 -2.05 5.87 5.44
C CYS A 20 -0.86 5.61 4.51
N LEU A 21 0.03 4.67 4.85
CA LEU A 21 1.21 4.34 4.05
C LEU A 21 0.92 3.37 2.91
N THR A 22 -0.22 2.70 2.88
CA THR A 22 -0.51 1.66 1.86
C THR A 22 -0.62 2.21 0.44
N MET A 23 -0.90 3.51 0.27
CA MET A 23 -0.99 4.17 -1.04
C MET A 23 0.32 4.84 -1.50
N LEU A 24 1.41 4.75 -0.73
CA LEU A 24 2.72 5.31 -1.12
C LEU A 24 3.28 4.79 -2.44
N ASN A 25 2.86 3.61 -2.89
CA ASN A 25 3.29 3.09 -4.20
C ASN A 25 2.84 3.97 -5.38
N ASN A 26 1.80 4.81 -5.20
CA ASN A 26 1.34 5.72 -6.24
C ASN A 26 2.38 6.81 -6.55
N VAL A 27 3.37 7.03 -5.66
CA VAL A 27 4.52 7.91 -5.93
C VAL A 27 5.25 7.46 -7.20
N GLY A 28 5.43 6.17 -7.41
CA GLY A 28 6.07 5.64 -8.62
C GLY A 28 5.33 6.01 -9.91
N SER A 29 3.99 6.04 -9.89
CA SER A 29 3.19 6.38 -11.06
C SER A 29 3.27 7.87 -11.46
N ILE A 30 3.55 8.76 -10.51
CA ILE A 30 3.68 10.20 -10.75
C ILE A 30 4.93 10.51 -11.56
N VAL A 31 6.04 9.82 -11.29
CA VAL A 31 7.37 10.11 -11.85
C VAL A 31 7.72 9.30 -13.09
N ILE A 32 6.82 8.48 -13.64
CA ILE A 32 7.12 7.62 -14.82
C ILE A 32 7.64 8.44 -16.00
N ALA A 33 7.02 9.59 -16.29
CA ALA A 33 7.44 10.46 -17.40
C ALA A 33 8.85 11.04 -17.20
N ASP A 34 9.19 11.37 -15.95
CA ASP A 34 10.49 11.95 -15.63
C ASP A 34 11.57 10.86 -15.54
N VAL A 35 11.23 9.64 -15.16
CA VAL A 35 12.09 8.46 -15.26
C VAL A 35 12.44 8.20 -16.73
N LEU A 36 11.45 8.28 -17.64
CA LEU A 36 11.70 8.13 -19.08
C LEU A 36 12.65 9.21 -19.63
N LYS A 37 12.50 10.46 -19.18
CA LYS A 37 13.42 11.56 -19.55
C LYS A 37 14.81 11.36 -18.96
N ALA A 38 14.92 10.84 -17.74
CA ALA A 38 16.19 10.59 -17.07
C ALA A 38 16.98 9.41 -17.69
N PHE A 39 16.26 8.43 -18.25
CA PHE A 39 16.84 7.23 -18.85
C PHE A 39 16.29 7.00 -20.29
N PRO A 40 16.60 7.88 -21.26
CA PRO A 40 16.00 7.84 -22.61
C PRO A 40 16.29 6.54 -23.36
N ASP A 41 17.45 5.91 -23.11
CA ASP A 41 17.87 4.67 -23.77
C ASP A 41 17.06 3.43 -23.34
N THR A 42 16.27 3.54 -22.27
CA THR A 42 15.56 2.38 -21.70
C THR A 42 14.17 2.15 -22.28
N GLY A 43 13.65 3.13 -23.00
CA GLY A 43 12.33 3.07 -23.62
C GLY A 43 11.15 3.17 -22.61
N GLU A 44 9.96 3.38 -23.18
CA GLU A 44 8.74 3.64 -22.41
C GLU A 44 8.28 2.45 -21.57
N VAL A 45 8.37 1.25 -22.13
CA VAL A 45 7.92 0.01 -21.47
C VAL A 45 8.69 -0.20 -20.16
N LEU A 46 10.00 -0.01 -20.16
CA LEU A 46 10.80 -0.22 -18.96
C LEU A 46 10.54 0.85 -17.89
N SER A 47 10.27 2.09 -18.32
CA SER A 47 9.86 3.16 -17.41
C SER A 47 8.50 2.89 -16.74
N GLN A 48 7.53 2.37 -17.48
CA GLN A 48 6.25 1.93 -16.92
C GLN A 48 6.42 0.72 -15.99
N PHE A 49 7.42 -0.12 -16.27
CA PHE A 49 7.70 -1.29 -15.46
C PHE A 49 8.14 -0.92 -14.02
N THR A 50 8.69 0.29 -13.81
CA THR A 50 9.05 0.79 -12.47
C THR A 50 7.84 0.85 -11.52
N TYR A 51 6.65 1.16 -12.03
CA TYR A 51 5.41 1.12 -11.27
C TYR A 51 4.83 -0.30 -11.18
N THR A 52 4.81 -1.03 -12.29
CA THR A 52 4.20 -2.36 -12.37
C THR A 52 4.93 -3.38 -11.50
N ILE A 53 6.25 -3.33 -11.43
CA ILE A 53 7.07 -4.24 -10.61
C ILE A 53 6.73 -4.12 -9.13
N THR A 54 6.39 -2.91 -8.66
CA THR A 54 5.95 -2.68 -7.28
C THR A 54 4.67 -3.47 -6.97
N THR A 55 3.73 -3.50 -7.91
CA THR A 55 2.48 -4.26 -7.76
C THR A 55 2.73 -5.77 -7.81
N LEU A 56 3.59 -6.23 -8.70
CA LEU A 56 3.96 -7.64 -8.81
C LEU A 56 4.56 -8.17 -7.50
N PHE A 57 5.54 -7.44 -6.95
CA PHE A 57 6.17 -7.84 -5.69
C PHE A 57 5.21 -7.71 -4.49
N ALA A 58 4.24 -6.81 -4.55
CA ALA A 58 3.19 -6.74 -3.53
C ALA A 58 2.31 -8.00 -3.51
N VAL A 59 1.98 -8.55 -4.69
CA VAL A 59 1.24 -9.82 -4.78
C VAL A 59 2.06 -10.96 -4.19
N ILE A 60 3.34 -11.07 -4.53
CA ILE A 60 4.24 -12.09 -3.97
C ILE A 60 4.31 -11.95 -2.44
N ALA A 61 4.46 -10.72 -1.95
CA ALA A 61 4.51 -10.45 -0.52
C ALA A 61 3.22 -10.83 0.20
N ASN A 62 2.04 -10.64 -0.41
CA ASN A 62 0.76 -11.03 0.17
C ASN A 62 0.73 -12.53 0.49
N PHE A 63 1.25 -13.38 -0.40
CA PHE A 63 1.35 -14.82 -0.16
C PHE A 63 2.40 -15.15 0.89
N VAL A 64 3.62 -14.64 0.74
CA VAL A 64 4.75 -14.93 1.63
C VAL A 64 4.46 -14.48 3.06
N ILE A 65 4.01 -13.23 3.24
CA ILE A 65 3.70 -12.67 4.55
C ILE A 65 2.43 -13.28 5.13
N GLY A 66 1.43 -13.58 4.31
CA GLY A 66 0.24 -14.32 4.73
C GLY A 66 0.60 -15.68 5.32
N PHE A 67 1.49 -16.43 4.67
CA PHE A 67 1.99 -17.70 5.18
C PHE A 67 2.87 -17.51 6.43
N ALA A 68 3.82 -16.58 6.41
CA ALA A 68 4.72 -16.28 7.52
C ALA A 68 3.97 -15.84 8.79
N SER A 69 2.80 -15.21 8.65
CA SER A 69 1.96 -14.77 9.77
C SER A 69 1.43 -15.91 10.63
N ARG A 70 1.54 -17.17 10.17
CA ARG A 70 1.21 -18.38 10.96
C ARG A 70 2.31 -18.74 11.96
N TYR A 71 3.54 -18.35 11.69
CA TYR A 71 4.73 -18.73 12.48
C TYR A 71 5.35 -17.56 13.23
N ILE A 72 5.17 -16.34 12.70
CA ILE A 72 5.80 -15.13 13.22
C ILE A 72 4.72 -14.15 13.67
N SER A 73 4.94 -13.46 14.79
CA SER A 73 3.98 -12.46 15.29
C SER A 73 3.75 -11.34 14.26
N ARG A 74 2.50 -10.94 14.09
CA ARG A 74 2.10 -9.89 13.15
C ARG A 74 2.85 -8.58 13.37
N LYS A 75 3.12 -8.22 14.63
CA LYS A 75 3.93 -7.05 14.98
C LYS A 75 5.31 -7.08 14.33
N LYS A 76 6.03 -8.19 14.46
CA LYS A 76 7.37 -8.35 13.86
C LYS A 76 7.32 -8.25 12.34
N LEU A 77 6.32 -8.88 11.71
CA LEU A 77 6.12 -8.85 10.27
C LEU A 77 5.75 -7.46 9.76
N ILE A 78 4.94 -6.69 10.50
CA ILE A 78 4.59 -5.30 10.15
C ILE A 78 5.83 -4.42 10.21
N VAL A 79 6.58 -4.48 11.31
CA VAL A 79 7.81 -3.68 11.46
C VAL A 79 8.82 -4.05 10.37
N PHE A 80 9.01 -5.34 10.09
CA PHE A 80 9.85 -5.81 8.99
C PHE A 80 9.40 -5.24 7.63
N SER A 81 8.11 -5.35 7.31
CA SER A 81 7.54 -4.83 6.06
C SER A 81 7.70 -3.32 5.92
N LEU A 82 7.53 -2.57 7.01
CA LEU A 82 7.78 -1.12 7.05
C LEU A 82 9.26 -0.79 6.81
N CYS A 83 10.18 -1.52 7.46
CA CYS A 83 11.62 -1.33 7.26
C CYS A 83 12.04 -1.64 5.81
N VAL A 84 11.50 -2.71 5.22
CA VAL A 84 11.75 -3.07 3.82
C VAL A 84 11.24 -1.98 2.88
N MET A 85 10.01 -1.49 3.09
CA MET A 85 9.41 -0.42 2.29
C MET A 85 10.20 0.89 2.42
N PHE A 86 10.65 1.24 3.63
CA PHE A 86 11.50 2.39 3.88
C PHE A 86 12.84 2.28 3.14
N ALA A 87 13.52 1.13 3.25
CA ALA A 87 14.80 0.90 2.57
C ALA A 87 14.66 1.04 1.05
N GLY A 88 13.62 0.47 0.45
CA GLY A 88 13.33 0.62 -0.98
C GLY A 88 13.14 2.08 -1.38
N GLY A 89 12.35 2.85 -0.60
CA GLY A 89 12.15 4.28 -0.85
C GLY A 89 13.45 5.08 -0.78
N MET A 90 14.31 4.78 0.20
CA MET A 90 15.62 5.46 0.35
C MET A 90 16.56 5.10 -0.80
N ILE A 91 16.59 3.85 -1.26
CA ILE A 91 17.41 3.44 -2.42
C ILE A 91 16.97 4.21 -3.66
N ALA A 92 15.66 4.29 -3.96
CA ALA A 92 15.14 5.02 -5.10
C ALA A 92 15.39 6.55 -4.99
N GLY A 93 15.29 7.10 -3.78
CA GLY A 93 15.48 8.53 -3.54
C GLY A 93 16.93 9.00 -3.59
N PHE A 94 17.86 8.24 -3.02
CA PHE A 94 19.26 8.68 -2.87
C PHE A 94 20.21 8.09 -3.93
N PHE A 95 19.92 6.92 -4.48
CA PHE A 95 20.81 6.18 -5.38
C PHE A 95 20.18 5.81 -6.74
N PRO A 96 19.52 6.74 -7.45
CA PRO A 96 18.92 6.42 -8.76
C PRO A 96 19.97 6.42 -9.87
N ILE A 97 21.03 5.62 -9.73
CA ILE A 97 22.18 5.61 -10.64
C ILE A 97 21.79 5.01 -11.99
N ASN A 98 20.90 4.01 -12.00
CA ASN A 98 20.51 3.25 -13.18
C ASN A 98 19.04 2.82 -13.02
N ILE A 99 18.33 2.64 -14.13
CA ILE A 99 16.95 2.17 -14.18
C ILE A 99 16.79 0.83 -13.42
N TRP A 100 17.77 -0.06 -13.47
CA TRP A 100 17.74 -1.33 -12.77
C TRP A 100 17.72 -1.16 -11.23
N VAL A 101 18.40 -0.15 -10.70
CA VAL A 101 18.36 0.17 -9.27
C VAL A 101 16.96 0.66 -8.89
N VAL A 102 16.33 1.48 -9.73
CA VAL A 102 14.97 1.96 -9.51
C VAL A 102 13.97 0.80 -9.57
N LEU A 103 14.14 -0.15 -10.49
CA LEU A 103 13.32 -1.36 -10.57
C LEU A 103 13.46 -2.24 -9.32
N ILE A 104 14.69 -2.50 -8.88
CA ILE A 104 14.94 -3.27 -7.65
C ILE A 104 14.32 -2.57 -6.43
N ALA A 105 14.52 -1.26 -6.32
CA ALA A 105 13.91 -0.45 -5.26
C ALA A 105 12.37 -0.53 -5.31
N GLY A 106 11.79 -0.45 -6.50
CA GLY A 106 10.36 -0.64 -6.72
C GLY A 106 9.87 -2.01 -6.24
N GLY A 107 10.60 -3.08 -6.53
CA GLY A 107 10.32 -4.43 -6.03
C GLY A 107 10.35 -4.51 -4.49
N ILE A 108 11.37 -3.90 -3.87
CA ILE A 108 11.52 -3.83 -2.41
C ILE A 108 10.34 -3.04 -1.78
N ILE A 109 9.97 -1.89 -2.36
CA ILE A 109 8.81 -1.11 -1.94
C ILE A 109 7.54 -1.95 -2.04
N GLY A 110 7.36 -2.65 -3.16
CA GLY A 110 6.21 -3.52 -3.40
C GLY A 110 6.09 -4.63 -2.37
N PHE A 111 7.20 -5.29 -2.05
CA PHE A 111 7.21 -6.33 -1.03
C PHE A 111 6.78 -5.79 0.35
N GLY A 112 7.33 -4.65 0.78
CA GLY A 112 6.91 -4.00 2.02
C GLY A 112 5.42 -3.61 2.02
N LYS A 113 4.93 -3.01 0.92
CA LYS A 113 3.52 -2.64 0.73
C LYS A 113 2.58 -3.82 0.87
N GLY A 114 2.85 -4.94 0.18
CA GLY A 114 2.02 -6.13 0.27
C GLY A 114 1.91 -6.65 1.71
N GLY A 115 3.04 -6.68 2.42
CA GLY A 115 3.06 -7.08 3.83
C GLY A 115 2.19 -6.20 4.73
N ILE A 116 2.34 -4.87 4.66
CA ILE A 116 1.53 -3.96 5.51
C ILE A 116 0.05 -3.98 5.12
N ALA A 117 -0.29 -4.14 3.85
CA ALA A 117 -1.68 -4.20 3.39
C ALA A 117 -2.40 -5.43 3.96
N THR A 118 -1.80 -6.61 3.81
CA THR A 118 -2.34 -7.88 4.32
C THR A 118 -2.45 -7.89 5.84
N LEU A 119 -1.38 -7.48 6.52
CA LEU A 119 -1.34 -7.55 7.98
C LEU A 119 -2.23 -6.52 8.65
N SER A 120 -2.34 -5.29 8.12
CA SER A 120 -3.26 -4.28 8.66
C SER A 120 -4.71 -4.73 8.55
N MET A 121 -5.10 -5.38 7.45
CA MET A 121 -6.44 -5.94 7.30
C MET A 121 -6.68 -7.11 8.25
N SER A 122 -5.68 -7.97 8.43
CA SER A 122 -5.73 -9.07 9.39
C SER A 122 -5.87 -8.58 10.84
N LEU A 123 -5.23 -7.46 11.21
CA LEU A 123 -5.42 -6.84 12.53
C LEU A 123 -6.86 -6.36 12.71
N VAL A 124 -7.43 -5.62 11.75
CA VAL A 124 -8.83 -5.18 11.81
C VAL A 124 -9.77 -6.38 11.98
N ALA A 125 -9.56 -7.44 11.21
CA ALA A 125 -10.39 -8.64 11.28
C ALA A 125 -10.30 -9.36 12.64
N SER A 126 -9.18 -9.26 13.35
CA SER A 126 -8.98 -9.93 14.65
C SER A 126 -9.47 -9.11 15.83
N TYR A 127 -9.37 -7.78 15.77
CA TYR A 127 -9.73 -6.91 16.89
C TYR A 127 -11.15 -6.35 16.82
N CYS A 128 -11.81 -6.41 15.65
CA CYS A 128 -13.16 -5.92 15.44
C CYS A 128 -14.10 -7.07 15.05
N GLN A 129 -15.30 -7.08 15.64
CA GLN A 129 -16.34 -8.09 15.39
C GLN A 129 -17.69 -7.43 15.09
N GLY A 130 -18.56 -8.13 14.34
CA GLY A 130 -19.90 -7.65 13.99
C GLY A 130 -19.87 -6.35 13.16
N GLU A 131 -20.83 -5.47 13.37
CA GLU A 131 -20.97 -4.19 12.67
C GLU A 131 -19.73 -3.28 12.80
N LYS A 132 -19.05 -3.33 13.97
CA LYS A 132 -17.82 -2.57 14.20
C LYS A 132 -16.66 -2.98 13.27
N LYS A 133 -16.68 -4.21 12.74
CA LYS A 133 -15.69 -4.68 11.79
C LYS A 133 -15.85 -3.97 10.44
N SER A 134 -17.11 -3.87 9.95
CA SER A 134 -17.40 -3.17 8.69
C SER A 134 -17.01 -1.69 8.78
N SER A 135 -17.45 -1.00 9.82
CA SER A 135 -17.09 0.39 10.07
C SER A 135 -15.57 0.60 10.15
N MET A 136 -14.85 -0.29 10.86
CA MET A 136 -13.38 -0.16 10.97
C MET A 136 -12.67 -0.42 9.64
N ILE A 137 -13.21 -1.28 8.77
CA ILE A 137 -12.71 -1.47 7.39
C ILE A 137 -12.89 -0.18 6.59
N GLY A 138 -14.05 0.48 6.69
CA GLY A 138 -14.32 1.77 6.06
C GLY A 138 -13.34 2.85 6.55
N VAL A 139 -13.18 3.02 7.86
CA VAL A 139 -12.25 3.99 8.45
C VAL A 139 -10.80 3.71 8.02
N ARG A 140 -10.36 2.44 8.03
CA ARG A 140 -9.03 2.05 7.53
C ARG A 140 -8.85 2.40 6.05
N THR A 141 -9.85 2.14 5.23
CA THR A 141 -9.82 2.43 3.79
C THR A 141 -9.75 3.94 3.56
N SER A 142 -10.57 4.72 4.28
CA SER A 142 -10.51 6.19 4.25
C SER A 142 -9.14 6.71 4.67
N ALA A 143 -8.55 6.18 5.74
CA ALA A 143 -7.21 6.55 6.16
C ALA A 143 -6.16 6.25 5.07
N SER A 144 -6.29 5.13 4.36
CA SER A 144 -5.38 4.80 3.25
C SER A 144 -5.46 5.82 2.12
N TYR A 145 -6.65 6.19 1.70
CA TYR A 145 -6.84 7.19 0.66
C TYR A 145 -6.46 8.61 1.11
N PHE A 146 -6.74 8.97 2.37
CA PHE A 146 -6.33 10.25 2.95
C PHE A 146 -4.80 10.37 2.97
N GLY A 147 -4.10 9.34 3.43
CA GLY A 147 -2.65 9.27 3.36
C GLY A 147 -2.15 9.37 1.92
N GLY A 148 -2.76 8.61 1.00
CA GLY A 148 -2.47 8.67 -0.43
C GLY A 148 -2.60 10.07 -1.00
N MET A 149 -3.69 10.78 -0.70
CA MET A 149 -3.94 12.16 -1.15
C MET A 149 -2.81 13.11 -0.74
N ILE A 150 -2.47 13.16 0.54
CA ILE A 150 -1.43 14.06 1.04
C ILE A 150 -0.06 13.69 0.47
N LEU A 151 0.29 12.40 0.53
CA LEU A 151 1.62 11.92 0.17
C LEU A 151 1.90 12.04 -1.34
N THR A 152 0.87 11.88 -2.19
CA THR A 152 1.02 12.06 -3.64
C THR A 152 1.12 13.53 -4.04
N LEU A 153 0.42 14.43 -3.35
CA LEU A 153 0.63 15.88 -3.53
C LEU A 153 2.06 16.27 -3.22
N VAL A 154 2.54 15.93 -2.03
CA VAL A 154 3.91 16.24 -1.60
C VAL A 154 4.94 15.61 -2.54
N ALA A 155 4.71 14.37 -2.98
CA ALA A 155 5.60 13.70 -3.91
C ALA A 155 5.65 14.41 -5.28
N GLY A 156 4.51 14.88 -5.79
CA GLY A 156 4.43 15.64 -7.03
C GLY A 156 5.24 16.94 -6.98
N GLU A 157 5.08 17.73 -5.91
CA GLU A 157 5.85 18.96 -5.71
C GLU A 157 7.36 18.71 -5.56
N LEU A 158 7.75 17.67 -4.83
CA LEU A 158 9.16 17.29 -4.71
C LEU A 158 9.75 16.80 -6.03
N ALA A 159 8.96 16.15 -6.86
CA ALA A 159 9.39 15.65 -8.17
C ALA A 159 9.74 16.78 -9.16
N VAL A 160 9.12 17.96 -9.03
CA VAL A 160 9.44 19.14 -9.85
C VAL A 160 10.88 19.59 -9.65
N ILE A 161 11.39 19.50 -8.42
CA ILE A 161 12.79 19.86 -8.12
C ILE A 161 13.73 18.84 -8.72
N LYS A 162 13.48 17.56 -8.45
CA LYS A 162 14.18 16.41 -9.01
C LYS A 162 13.31 15.18 -8.90
N TRP A 163 13.12 14.42 -9.95
CA TRP A 163 12.18 13.31 -9.99
C TRP A 163 12.38 12.27 -8.87
N ASN A 164 13.62 11.99 -8.48
CA ASN A 164 13.91 11.07 -7.40
C ASN A 164 13.54 11.60 -6.00
N TYR A 165 13.40 12.92 -5.82
CA TYR A 165 12.98 13.51 -4.55
C TYR A 165 11.53 13.15 -4.19
N ALA A 166 10.70 12.76 -5.15
CA ALA A 166 9.40 12.18 -4.87
C ALA A 166 9.47 11.00 -3.89
N TYR A 167 10.54 10.21 -3.95
CA TYR A 167 10.72 9.08 -3.02
C TYR A 167 11.12 9.50 -1.60
N LEU A 168 11.51 10.75 -1.35
CA LEU A 168 11.77 11.24 0.02
C LEU A 168 10.51 11.24 0.90
N VAL A 169 9.33 11.22 0.29
CA VAL A 169 8.07 11.04 1.03
C VAL A 169 8.06 9.74 1.85
N PHE A 170 8.86 8.73 1.46
CA PHE A 170 9.03 7.49 2.24
C PHE A 170 9.68 7.71 3.61
N LEU A 171 10.32 8.89 3.88
CA LEU A 171 10.81 9.27 5.21
C LEU A 171 9.69 9.27 6.27
N VAL A 172 8.44 9.52 5.86
CA VAL A 172 7.26 9.44 6.74
C VAL A 172 7.07 8.04 7.35
N ILE A 173 7.64 7.00 6.76
CA ILE A 173 7.58 5.64 7.31
C ILE A 173 8.39 5.55 8.63
N PHE A 174 9.46 6.32 8.76
CA PHE A 174 10.36 6.25 9.92
C PHE A 174 9.63 6.43 11.27
N PRO A 175 8.88 7.53 11.52
CA PRO A 175 8.11 7.67 12.75
C PRO A 175 7.04 6.57 12.91
N VAL A 176 6.45 6.09 11.81
CA VAL A 176 5.42 5.03 11.88
C VAL A 176 6.01 3.69 12.31
N ILE A 177 7.27 3.41 11.98
CA ILE A 177 7.98 2.21 12.48
C ILE A 177 8.03 2.25 14.02
N PHE A 178 8.36 3.39 14.63
CA PHE A 178 8.41 3.52 16.09
C PHE A 178 7.01 3.39 16.72
N ILE A 179 5.99 4.00 16.11
CA ILE A 179 4.59 3.86 16.56
C ILE A 179 4.18 2.40 16.50
N ALA A 180 4.44 1.71 15.40
CA ALA A 180 4.11 0.30 15.24
C ALA A 180 4.88 -0.59 16.24
N ALA A 181 6.18 -0.33 16.42
CA ALA A 181 7.02 -1.07 17.35
C ALA A 181 6.61 -0.90 18.82
N LYS A 182 6.14 0.28 19.22
CA LYS A 182 5.76 0.57 20.61
C LYS A 182 4.32 0.15 20.93
N TRP A 183 3.38 0.42 20.06
CA TRP A 183 1.95 0.36 20.37
C TRP A 183 1.26 -0.92 19.89
N LEU A 184 1.85 -1.65 18.92
CA LEU A 184 1.29 -2.94 18.53
C LEU A 184 1.58 -4.01 19.60
N PRO A 185 0.58 -4.81 20.00
CA PRO A 185 0.75 -5.87 20.97
C PRO A 185 1.66 -6.98 20.45
N SER A 186 2.57 -7.46 21.31
CA SER A 186 3.55 -8.50 20.96
C SER A 186 2.97 -9.92 20.97
N ASN A 187 1.84 -10.14 21.64
CA ASN A 187 1.29 -11.48 21.92
C ASN A 187 0.18 -11.93 20.96
N ASP A 188 0.22 -11.49 19.71
CA ASP A 188 -0.82 -11.85 18.71
C ASP A 188 -0.83 -13.35 18.34
N MET A 189 0.20 -14.11 18.67
CA MET A 189 0.22 -15.56 18.43
C MET A 189 -0.84 -16.31 19.28
N ALA A 190 -1.17 -15.82 20.47
CA ALA A 190 -2.16 -16.44 21.35
C ALA A 190 -3.60 -16.32 20.82
N VAL A 191 -3.89 -15.29 20.02
CA VAL A 191 -5.21 -15.09 19.40
C VAL A 191 -5.43 -16.05 18.23
N ILE A 192 -4.37 -16.46 17.55
CA ILE A 192 -4.44 -17.42 16.43
C ILE A 192 -4.66 -18.84 16.94
N THR A 193 -4.08 -19.19 18.10
CA THR A 193 -4.17 -20.54 18.67
C THR A 193 -5.41 -20.76 19.53
N GLY A 194 -6.03 -19.69 20.06
CA GLY A 194 -7.10 -19.79 21.04
C GLY A 194 -8.54 -19.55 20.55
N GLN A 195 -8.75 -19.03 19.33
CA GLN A 195 -10.08 -18.64 18.88
C GLN A 195 -10.51 -19.10 17.48
N GLN A 196 -9.98 -20.20 16.98
CA GLN A 196 -10.56 -20.87 15.82
C GLN A 196 -10.66 -22.39 15.95
N PRO A 197 -11.36 -22.95 16.96
CA PRO A 197 -11.85 -24.32 16.84
C PRO A 197 -13.13 -24.47 16.02
N GLU A 198 -13.96 -23.41 15.89
CA GLU A 198 -15.30 -23.55 15.34
C GLU A 198 -15.48 -23.20 13.84
N GLN A 199 -14.48 -22.67 13.16
CA GLN A 199 -14.58 -22.43 11.71
C GLN A 199 -13.65 -23.30 10.85
N ARG A 200 -13.06 -24.34 11.42
CA ARG A 200 -12.61 -25.51 10.66
C ARG A 200 -13.71 -26.55 10.45
N ALA A 201 -14.97 -26.17 10.45
CA ALA A 201 -15.93 -26.93 9.69
C ALA A 201 -15.39 -26.92 8.26
N SER A 202 -15.05 -28.08 7.75
CA SER A 202 -14.87 -28.34 6.33
C SER A 202 -16.08 -27.77 5.60
N ARG A 203 -16.04 -26.47 5.30
CA ARG A 203 -16.93 -25.93 4.30
C ARG A 203 -16.46 -26.60 3.02
N ASP A 204 -17.20 -27.59 2.58
CA ASP A 204 -17.20 -27.99 1.20
C ASP A 204 -17.21 -26.72 0.39
N PHE A 205 -16.10 -26.45 -0.28
CA PHE A 205 -15.91 -25.23 -1.06
C PHE A 205 -16.82 -25.40 -2.28
N LYS A 206 -18.13 -25.19 -2.06
CA LYS A 206 -19.10 -25.18 -3.16
C LYS A 206 -18.76 -23.95 -3.98
N PHE A 207 -18.24 -24.19 -5.16
CA PHE A 207 -17.94 -23.18 -6.16
C PHE A 207 -19.24 -22.41 -6.43
N ASN A 208 -19.36 -21.21 -5.83
CA ASN A 208 -20.52 -20.36 -6.07
C ASN A 208 -20.19 -19.50 -7.31
N PRO A 209 -20.95 -19.61 -8.41
CA PRO A 209 -20.70 -18.83 -9.62
C PRO A 209 -20.74 -17.30 -9.37
N ALA A 210 -21.48 -16.84 -8.37
CA ALA A 210 -21.47 -15.44 -7.97
C ALA A 210 -20.07 -14.97 -7.51
N ILE A 211 -19.32 -15.80 -6.76
CA ILE A 211 -17.95 -15.47 -6.32
C ILE A 211 -17.04 -15.32 -7.55
N LEU A 212 -17.16 -16.24 -8.51
CA LEU A 212 -16.36 -16.17 -9.75
C LEU A 212 -16.66 -14.92 -10.55
N PHE A 213 -17.94 -14.52 -10.66
CA PHE A 213 -18.37 -13.30 -11.32
C PHE A 213 -17.76 -12.06 -10.63
N PHE A 214 -17.85 -11.96 -9.31
CA PHE A 214 -17.21 -10.84 -8.56
C PHE A 214 -15.70 -10.82 -8.70
N CYS A 215 -15.03 -11.98 -8.71
CA CYS A 215 -13.59 -12.05 -8.98
C CYS A 215 -13.25 -11.54 -10.37
N PHE A 216 -14.03 -11.91 -11.39
CA PHE A 216 -13.84 -11.45 -12.77
C PHE A 216 -14.04 -9.93 -12.89
N VAL A 217 -15.12 -9.39 -12.31
CA VAL A 217 -15.37 -7.93 -12.30
C VAL A 217 -14.26 -7.18 -11.59
N SER A 218 -13.79 -7.67 -10.43
CA SER A 218 -12.68 -7.07 -9.69
C SER A 218 -11.38 -7.14 -10.48
N PHE A 219 -11.12 -8.23 -11.18
CA PHE A 219 -9.96 -8.37 -12.07
C PHE A 219 -10.01 -7.36 -13.21
N ALA A 220 -11.14 -7.28 -13.94
CA ALA A 220 -11.32 -6.33 -15.03
C ALA A 220 -11.13 -4.87 -14.58
N PHE A 221 -11.74 -4.52 -13.44
CA PHE A 221 -11.57 -3.19 -12.84
C PHE A 221 -10.11 -2.91 -12.47
N SER A 222 -9.40 -3.90 -11.90
CA SER A 222 -7.99 -3.74 -11.52
C SER A 222 -7.08 -3.56 -12.74
N VAL A 223 -7.38 -4.23 -13.86
CA VAL A 223 -6.66 -4.04 -15.13
C VAL A 223 -6.83 -2.61 -15.64
N LEU A 224 -8.07 -2.11 -15.71
CA LEU A 224 -8.35 -0.73 -16.13
C LEU A 224 -7.66 0.30 -15.23
N HIS A 225 -7.73 0.10 -13.92
CA HIS A 225 -7.06 0.97 -12.95
C HIS A 225 -5.53 0.96 -13.11
N SER A 226 -4.94 -0.21 -13.40
CA SER A 226 -3.50 -0.32 -13.62
C SER A 226 -3.06 0.37 -14.91
N ILE A 227 -3.83 0.24 -16.00
CA ILE A 227 -3.58 0.96 -17.26
C ILE A 227 -3.59 2.47 -17.02
N TRP A 228 -4.59 2.98 -16.31
CA TRP A 228 -4.62 4.38 -15.93
C TRP A 228 -3.37 4.77 -15.12
N GLY A 229 -3.07 4.03 -14.05
CA GLY A 229 -1.96 4.31 -13.14
C GLY A 229 -0.58 4.34 -13.81
N SER A 230 -0.37 3.56 -14.87
CA SER A 230 0.91 3.53 -15.60
C SER A 230 1.03 4.56 -16.71
N ASN A 231 -0.08 5.16 -17.16
CA ASN A 231 -0.06 6.01 -18.37
C ASN A 231 -0.37 7.49 -18.10
N TYR A 232 -1.09 7.85 -17.01
CA TYR A 232 -1.55 9.24 -16.84
C TYR A 232 -0.40 10.25 -16.74
N SER A 233 0.73 9.91 -16.11
CA SER A 233 1.90 10.78 -16.01
C SER A 233 2.53 11.01 -17.41
N LEU A 234 2.66 9.96 -18.20
CA LEU A 234 3.13 10.05 -19.59
C LEU A 234 2.19 10.87 -20.48
N PHE A 235 0.89 10.69 -20.31
CA PHE A 235 -0.13 11.47 -21.03
C PHE A 235 0.00 12.96 -20.72
N ILE A 236 0.07 13.35 -19.44
CA ILE A 236 0.23 14.75 -19.01
C ILE A 236 1.50 15.35 -19.63
N SER A 237 2.62 14.64 -19.55
CA SER A 237 3.89 15.12 -20.09
C SER A 237 3.91 15.24 -21.62
N ARG A 238 3.29 14.30 -22.35
CA ARG A 238 3.25 14.30 -23.83
C ARG A 238 2.32 15.34 -24.41
N THR A 239 1.20 15.59 -23.75
CA THR A 239 0.24 16.61 -24.19
C THR A 239 0.67 18.02 -23.82
N GLY A 240 1.77 18.17 -23.05
CA GLY A 240 2.22 19.48 -22.59
C GLY A 240 1.28 20.15 -21.58
N LEU A 241 0.36 19.40 -20.96
CA LEU A 241 -0.60 19.93 -19.99
C LEU A 241 0.06 20.31 -18.67
N GLY A 242 1.21 19.71 -18.34
CA GLY A 242 1.92 19.97 -17.10
C GLY A 242 3.05 18.99 -16.83
N ASP A 243 3.47 18.94 -15.59
CA ASP A 243 4.59 18.18 -15.06
C ASP A 243 4.19 17.18 -13.98
N ALA A 244 5.16 16.70 -13.18
CA ALA A 244 4.95 15.80 -12.07
C ALA A 244 4.03 16.38 -10.98
N ALA A 245 3.99 17.72 -10.79
CA ALA A 245 3.08 18.34 -9.82
C ALA A 245 1.62 18.13 -10.23
N LEU A 246 1.30 18.32 -11.54
CA LEU A 246 -0.03 18.05 -12.05
C LEU A 246 -0.37 16.56 -11.95
N ALA A 247 0.58 15.66 -12.23
CA ALA A 247 0.37 14.22 -12.05
C ALA A 247 0.09 13.87 -10.57
N GLY A 248 0.80 14.49 -9.64
CA GLY A 248 0.54 14.39 -8.19
C GLY A 248 -0.84 14.87 -7.80
N THR A 249 -1.28 16.01 -8.36
CA THR A 249 -2.61 16.58 -8.12
C THR A 249 -3.71 15.66 -8.65
N VAL A 250 -3.59 15.12 -9.84
CA VAL A 250 -4.53 14.16 -10.43
C VAL A 250 -4.64 12.91 -9.56
N SER A 251 -3.50 12.36 -9.11
CA SER A 251 -3.48 11.21 -8.21
C SER A 251 -4.14 11.51 -6.85
N SER A 252 -3.95 12.71 -6.33
CA SER A 252 -4.54 13.11 -5.05
C SER A 252 -6.05 13.32 -5.14
N VAL A 253 -6.56 13.88 -6.24
CA VAL A 253 -8.02 14.00 -6.50
C VAL A 253 -8.67 12.62 -6.60
N THR A 254 -8.01 11.68 -7.28
CA THR A 254 -8.47 10.28 -7.32
C THR A 254 -8.52 9.66 -5.92
N SER A 255 -7.52 9.94 -5.10
CA SER A 255 -7.49 9.49 -3.70
C SER A 255 -8.56 10.16 -2.84
N LEU A 256 -8.87 11.44 -3.08
CA LEU A 256 -9.95 12.16 -2.40
C LEU A 256 -11.32 11.48 -2.65
N ALA A 257 -11.61 11.08 -3.89
CA ALA A 257 -12.82 10.34 -4.20
C ALA A 257 -12.89 9.01 -3.41
N GLY A 258 -11.79 8.27 -3.33
CA GLY A 258 -11.70 7.04 -2.52
C GLY A 258 -11.87 7.29 -1.02
N PHE A 259 -11.36 8.42 -0.50
CA PHE A 259 -11.57 8.83 0.89
C PHE A 259 -13.04 9.08 1.19
N ILE A 260 -13.74 9.85 0.35
CA ILE A 260 -15.18 10.15 0.52
C ILE A 260 -15.99 8.85 0.53
N MET A 261 -15.73 7.96 -0.44
CA MET A 261 -16.42 6.67 -0.51
C MET A 261 -16.17 5.80 0.73
N GLY A 262 -14.94 5.79 1.25
CA GLY A 262 -14.62 5.04 2.46
C GLY A 262 -15.26 5.58 3.75
N VAL A 263 -15.64 6.87 3.79
CA VAL A 263 -16.38 7.48 4.91
C VAL A 263 -17.87 7.12 4.85
N ILE A 264 -18.44 6.99 3.65
CA ILE A 264 -19.88 6.67 3.44
C ILE A 264 -20.17 5.21 3.83
N PHE A 265 -19.24 4.30 3.64
CA PHE A 265 -19.37 2.87 3.94
C PHE A 265 -18.78 2.50 5.32
#